data_93886bcf4315d59949b03ef9831ff05a
#
_entry.id   93886bcf4315d59949b03ef9831ff05a
#
_cell.length_a   1.000
_cell.length_b   1.000
_cell.length_c   1.000
_cell.angle_alpha   90.00
_cell.angle_beta   90.00
_cell.angle_gamma   90.00
#
_symmetry.space_group_name_H-M   'P 1'
#
loop_
_entity.id
_entity.type
_entity.pdbx_description
1 polymer ?
#
loop_
_entity_poly.entity_id
_entity_poly.type
_entity_poly.pdbx_seq_one_letter_code
_entity_poly.pdbx_strand_id
1 'polypeptide(L)'
;MIKDYFKIDKNPKKGLMTLEWVMLGYMAITIITMLFTYTKLVNPEAMLWGRLRVLVMTIALWAVYRMIPCRITKMVRIIAQMALLAWWYPDTYEINRMFPNLDHIFAGWEQDLFGCQPALLFAKALPWAVVSELMSMGYFMYYPMIALVSFYYFFYRYYEAERAAFVMLTSFFIYYFIYIYVPVAGPTFYFDAVGISEITKGIFPALGDYFNTHTNCLPTPGYTDGIFYQLVEDAKNAGERPTAAFPSSHVGVSTICMLLVWHAGNRKMLYVMLPFYIFLCLATIYIQAHYLIDAIAGLISAVVIYFALMAVSKGMIEHHTPSSRLRFR
;
A
#
# COMPACT_ATOMS: atom_id res chain seq x y z
N MET A 1 32.80 -5.56 -0.12
CA MET A 1 31.33 -5.39 -0.21
C MET A 1 30.79 -4.61 0.99
N ILE A 2 30.84 -5.10 2.26
CA ILE A 2 30.29 -4.37 3.43
C ILE A 2 30.96 -3.00 3.63
N LYS A 3 32.28 -2.90 3.50
CA LYS A 3 33.02 -1.64 3.62
C LYS A 3 32.60 -0.55 2.63
N ASP A 4 32.01 -0.91 1.49
CA ASP A 4 31.59 0.05 0.48
C ASP A 4 30.32 0.82 0.89
N TYR A 5 29.50 0.25 1.78
CA TYR A 5 28.33 0.92 2.32
C TYR A 5 28.66 2.03 3.32
N PHE A 6 29.84 2.00 3.92
CA PHE A 6 30.34 2.99 4.89
C PHE A 6 31.27 4.05 4.25
N LYS A 7 31.59 3.91 2.95
CA LYS A 7 32.40 4.92 2.27
C LYS A 7 31.66 6.24 2.22
N ILE A 8 32.36 7.29 2.63
CA ILE A 8 31.85 8.66 2.57
C ILE A 8 31.68 9.06 1.09
N ASP A 9 30.49 9.56 0.77
CA ASP A 9 30.17 10.11 -0.55
C ASP A 9 30.94 11.42 -0.75
N LYS A 10 31.66 11.54 -1.85
CA LYS A 10 32.43 12.76 -2.19
C LYS A 10 31.54 13.94 -2.55
N ASN A 11 30.36 13.67 -3.10
CA ASN A 11 29.38 14.67 -3.55
C ASN A 11 27.98 14.36 -2.98
N PRO A 12 27.77 14.49 -1.66
CA PRO A 12 26.49 14.14 -1.07
C PRO A 12 25.38 15.11 -1.48
N LYS A 13 24.17 14.60 -1.70
CA LYS A 13 22.98 15.40 -1.96
C LYS A 13 22.72 16.33 -0.77
N LYS A 14 22.69 17.64 -0.99
CA LYS A 14 22.59 18.63 0.10
C LYS A 14 21.19 18.80 0.67
N GLY A 15 20.16 18.59 -0.11
CA GLY A 15 18.76 18.81 0.27
C GLY A 15 18.02 17.54 0.69
N LEU A 16 16.73 17.69 0.82
CA LEU A 16 15.81 16.57 1.01
C LEU A 16 15.76 15.71 -0.26
N MET A 17 15.47 14.43 -0.09
CA MET A 17 15.21 13.50 -1.18
C MET A 17 13.82 13.75 -1.76
N THR A 18 13.58 13.36 -2.99
CA THR A 18 12.30 13.58 -3.67
C THR A 18 11.16 12.87 -2.93
N LEU A 19 11.40 11.67 -2.39
CA LEU A 19 10.43 10.95 -1.59
C LEU A 19 10.06 11.67 -0.27
N GLU A 20 10.99 12.41 0.34
CA GLU A 20 10.72 13.24 1.53
C GLU A 20 9.87 14.46 1.18
N TRP A 21 10.08 15.07 0.01
CA TRP A 21 9.22 16.14 -0.49
C TRP A 21 7.79 15.66 -0.76
N VAL A 22 7.62 14.43 -1.29
CA VAL A 22 6.29 13.83 -1.48
C VAL A 22 5.59 13.62 -0.13
N MET A 23 6.31 13.08 0.85
CA MET A 23 5.78 12.93 2.21
C MET A 23 5.36 14.26 2.83
N LEU A 24 6.20 15.31 2.68
CA LEU A 24 5.85 16.66 3.16
C LEU A 24 4.62 17.23 2.42
N GLY A 25 4.51 17.00 1.12
CA GLY A 25 3.34 17.39 0.33
C GLY A 25 2.06 16.69 0.80
N TYR A 26 2.11 15.37 1.01
CA TYR A 26 1.00 14.61 1.57
C TYR A 26 0.63 15.11 2.97
N MET A 27 1.62 15.32 3.83
CA MET A 27 1.43 15.86 5.17
C MET A 27 0.76 17.25 5.13
N ALA A 28 1.19 18.14 4.24
CA ALA A 28 0.59 19.49 4.10
C ALA A 28 -0.88 19.41 3.67
N ILE A 29 -1.21 18.56 2.68
CA ILE A 29 -2.59 18.36 2.22
C ILE A 29 -3.45 17.81 3.36
N THR A 30 -2.99 16.80 4.07
CA THR A 30 -3.75 16.21 5.19
C THR A 30 -3.90 17.18 6.37
N ILE A 31 -2.90 18.06 6.66
CA ILE A 31 -3.05 19.12 7.66
C ILE A 31 -4.13 20.12 7.22
N ILE A 32 -4.13 20.54 5.95
CA ILE A 32 -5.16 21.46 5.45
C ILE A 32 -6.55 20.81 5.60
N THR A 33 -6.70 19.56 5.21
CA THR A 33 -7.97 18.82 5.38
C THR A 33 -8.40 18.78 6.85
N MET A 34 -7.47 18.47 7.76
CA MET A 34 -7.72 18.45 9.20
C MET A 34 -8.15 19.80 9.75
N LEU A 35 -7.55 20.90 9.28
CA LEU A 35 -7.93 22.26 9.74
C LEU A 35 -9.37 22.61 9.37
N PHE A 36 -9.82 22.23 8.16
CA PHE A 36 -11.21 22.43 7.74
C PHE A 36 -12.21 21.53 8.47
N THR A 37 -11.76 20.46 9.05
CA THR A 37 -12.59 19.40 9.63
C THR A 37 -12.27 19.14 11.11
N TYR A 38 -11.51 20.03 11.73
CA TYR A 38 -10.93 19.89 13.07
C TYR A 38 -11.94 19.43 14.14
N THR A 39 -13.14 20.03 14.14
CA THR A 39 -14.20 19.73 15.11
C THR A 39 -14.89 18.38 14.90
N LYS A 40 -14.65 17.73 13.77
CA LYS A 40 -15.22 16.41 13.44
C LYS A 40 -14.25 15.28 13.70
N LEU A 41 -12.97 15.55 13.88
CA LEU A 41 -11.95 14.56 14.19
C LEU A 41 -12.01 14.13 15.65
N VAL A 42 -11.71 12.86 15.92
CA VAL A 42 -11.75 12.34 17.30
C VAL A 42 -10.58 12.87 18.14
N ASN A 43 -9.38 12.92 17.55
CA ASN A 43 -8.19 13.38 18.26
C ASN A 43 -7.22 14.15 17.34
N PRO A 44 -7.62 15.36 16.87
CA PRO A 44 -6.83 16.13 15.92
C PRO A 44 -5.49 16.59 16.49
N GLU A 45 -5.39 16.83 17.80
CA GLU A 45 -4.14 17.24 18.44
C GLU A 45 -3.09 16.12 18.39
N ALA A 46 -3.45 14.89 18.71
CA ALA A 46 -2.55 13.74 18.60
C ALA A 46 -2.07 13.51 17.17
N MET A 47 -2.96 13.71 16.19
CA MET A 47 -2.61 13.63 14.77
C MET A 47 -1.62 14.73 14.36
N LEU A 48 -1.77 15.97 14.83
CA LEU A 48 -0.83 17.06 14.58
C LEU A 48 0.52 16.80 15.26
N TRP A 49 0.51 16.34 16.51
CA TRP A 49 1.73 15.93 17.21
C TRP A 49 2.46 14.78 16.51
N GLY A 50 1.73 13.82 15.95
CA GLY A 50 2.28 12.76 15.11
C GLY A 50 3.03 13.32 13.90
N ARG A 51 2.43 14.28 13.19
CA ARG A 51 3.05 14.94 12.03
C ARG A 51 4.31 15.73 12.41
N LEU A 52 4.28 16.41 13.54
CA LEU A 52 5.48 17.10 14.06
C LEU A 52 6.62 16.11 14.35
N ARG A 53 6.31 14.94 14.95
CA ARG A 53 7.32 13.87 15.18
C ARG A 53 7.91 13.36 13.87
N VAL A 54 7.09 13.13 12.84
CA VAL A 54 7.54 12.74 11.50
C VAL A 54 8.47 13.79 10.89
N LEU A 55 8.12 15.09 11.02
CA LEU A 55 8.94 16.19 10.54
C LEU A 55 10.30 16.23 11.27
N VAL A 56 10.28 16.16 12.60
CA VAL A 56 11.50 16.16 13.43
C VAL A 56 12.40 14.98 13.09
N MET A 57 11.83 13.77 12.95
CA MET A 57 12.57 12.58 12.55
C MET A 57 13.19 12.74 11.16
N THR A 58 12.45 13.28 10.19
CA THR A 58 12.94 13.51 8.83
C THR A 58 14.12 14.49 8.82
N ILE A 59 14.02 15.58 9.57
CA ILE A 59 15.10 16.57 9.73
C ILE A 59 16.30 15.93 10.43
N ALA A 60 16.10 15.15 11.50
CA ALA A 60 17.18 14.48 12.22
C ALA A 60 17.95 13.50 11.31
N LEU A 61 17.23 12.67 10.54
CA LEU A 61 17.84 11.75 9.59
C LEU A 61 18.55 12.48 8.44
N TRP A 62 18.03 13.59 7.98
CA TRP A 62 18.71 14.46 7.03
C TRP A 62 20.01 15.02 7.62
N ALA A 63 20.00 15.49 8.86
CA ALA A 63 21.17 16.01 9.56
C ALA A 63 22.24 14.91 9.75
N VAL A 64 21.84 13.70 10.17
CA VAL A 64 22.75 12.55 10.27
C VAL A 64 23.41 12.24 8.92
N TYR A 65 22.64 12.22 7.84
CA TYR A 65 23.21 12.03 6.50
C TYR A 65 24.16 13.17 6.09
N ARG A 66 23.89 14.40 6.51
CA ARG A 66 24.79 15.54 6.25
C ARG A 66 26.10 15.43 7.00
N MET A 67 26.10 14.85 8.19
CA MET A 67 27.29 14.60 9.00
C MET A 67 28.10 13.40 8.50
N ILE A 68 27.42 12.33 8.14
CA ILE A 68 28.01 11.06 7.70
C ILE A 68 27.35 10.64 6.37
N PRO A 69 27.74 11.27 5.25
CA PRO A 69 27.11 10.98 3.96
C PRO A 69 27.64 9.66 3.38
N CYS A 70 26.97 8.57 3.68
CA CYS A 70 27.30 7.25 3.16
C CYS A 70 26.05 6.50 2.69
N ARG A 71 26.22 5.34 2.06
CA ARG A 71 25.10 4.56 1.55
C ARG A 71 24.14 4.12 2.65
N ILE A 72 24.66 3.77 3.83
CA ILE A 72 23.82 3.33 4.95
C ILE A 72 22.94 4.47 5.45
N THR A 73 23.47 5.65 5.69
CA THR A 73 22.68 6.79 6.16
C THR A 73 21.63 7.23 5.13
N LYS A 74 21.94 7.12 3.83
CA LYS A 74 20.94 7.31 2.76
C LYS A 74 19.86 6.24 2.80
N MET A 75 20.24 4.96 2.96
CA MET A 75 19.28 3.83 3.10
C MET A 75 18.35 4.02 4.29
N VAL A 76 18.89 4.40 5.44
CA VAL A 76 18.10 4.63 6.67
C VAL A 76 17.04 5.71 6.44
N ARG A 77 17.36 6.79 5.74
CA ARG A 77 16.37 7.83 5.38
C ARG A 77 15.23 7.24 4.54
N ILE A 78 15.55 6.43 3.53
CA ILE A 78 14.54 5.81 2.66
C ILE A 78 13.70 4.81 3.44
N ILE A 79 14.34 3.91 4.21
CA ILE A 79 13.64 2.88 5.00
C ILE A 79 12.71 3.54 6.04
N ALA A 80 13.15 4.61 6.69
CA ALA A 80 12.33 5.32 7.66
C ALA A 80 11.05 5.88 7.02
N GLN A 81 11.14 6.48 5.83
CA GLN A 81 9.94 6.97 5.12
C GLN A 81 9.02 5.82 4.67
N MET A 82 9.60 4.70 4.21
CA MET A 82 8.82 3.52 3.85
C MET A 82 8.14 2.88 5.09
N ALA A 83 8.83 2.82 6.22
CA ALA A 83 8.27 2.29 7.46
C ALA A 83 7.12 3.15 8.01
N LEU A 84 7.19 4.47 7.80
CA LEU A 84 6.11 5.39 8.17
C LEU A 84 4.80 5.16 7.42
N LEU A 85 4.81 4.43 6.29
CA LEU A 85 3.56 4.07 5.59
C LEU A 85 2.61 3.29 6.50
N ALA A 86 3.13 2.44 7.38
CA ALA A 86 2.33 1.73 8.37
C ALA A 86 1.67 2.67 9.40
N TRP A 87 2.28 3.82 9.69
CA TRP A 87 1.70 4.85 10.56
C TRP A 87 0.70 5.74 9.81
N TRP A 88 0.96 6.05 8.52
CA TRP A 88 0.05 6.86 7.71
C TRP A 88 -1.26 6.12 7.36
N TYR A 89 -1.26 4.79 7.34
CA TYR A 89 -2.45 4.01 6.98
C TYR A 89 -3.62 4.20 7.96
N PRO A 90 -3.46 3.98 9.28
CA PRO A 90 -4.54 4.26 10.24
C PRO A 90 -4.97 5.72 10.27
N ASP A 91 -4.06 6.66 9.99
CA ASP A 91 -4.36 8.09 9.92
C ASP A 91 -5.33 8.43 8.78
N THR A 92 -5.32 7.64 7.69
CA THR A 92 -6.32 7.81 6.60
C THR A 92 -7.73 7.55 7.09
N TYR A 93 -7.95 6.55 7.93
CA TYR A 93 -9.25 6.23 8.50
C TYR A 93 -9.76 7.36 9.40
N GLU A 94 -8.91 7.95 10.23
CA GLU A 94 -9.31 9.05 11.11
C GLU A 94 -9.83 10.26 10.32
N ILE A 95 -9.25 10.54 9.15
CA ILE A 95 -9.68 11.64 8.28
C ILE A 95 -10.89 11.23 7.43
N ASN A 96 -10.88 10.04 6.88
CA ASN A 96 -11.90 9.54 5.94
C ASN A 96 -13.29 9.40 6.57
N ARG A 97 -13.35 9.06 7.87
CA ARG A 97 -14.62 8.91 8.61
C ARG A 97 -15.45 10.22 8.72
N MET A 98 -14.95 11.33 8.22
CA MET A 98 -15.72 12.57 8.08
C MET A 98 -16.63 12.59 6.85
N PHE A 99 -16.39 11.71 5.91
CA PHE A 99 -17.16 11.58 4.67
C PHE A 99 -18.10 10.38 4.76
N PRO A 100 -19.28 10.45 4.11
CA PRO A 100 -20.22 9.32 4.12
C PRO A 100 -19.62 8.11 3.39
N ASN A 101 -19.86 6.92 3.92
CA ASN A 101 -19.46 5.67 3.31
C ASN A 101 -20.10 5.47 1.93
N LEU A 102 -19.32 4.97 0.98
CA LEU A 102 -19.72 4.82 -0.43
C LEU A 102 -19.87 3.36 -0.87
N ASP A 103 -19.75 2.38 0.02
CA ASP A 103 -19.81 0.95 -0.33
C ASP A 103 -21.09 0.57 -1.09
N HIS A 104 -22.23 1.19 -0.77
CA HIS A 104 -23.50 0.94 -1.47
C HIS A 104 -23.43 1.23 -2.98
N ILE A 105 -22.64 2.23 -3.39
CA ILE A 105 -22.41 2.55 -4.80
C ILE A 105 -21.52 1.49 -5.45
N PHE A 106 -20.44 1.10 -4.78
CA PHE A 106 -19.47 0.13 -5.30
C PHE A 106 -20.07 -1.27 -5.38
N ALA A 107 -20.80 -1.71 -4.35
CA ALA A 107 -21.54 -2.97 -4.37
C ALA A 107 -22.62 -2.97 -5.47
N GLY A 108 -23.30 -1.83 -5.69
CA GLY A 108 -24.26 -1.66 -6.78
C GLY A 108 -23.60 -1.79 -8.15
N TRP A 109 -22.50 -1.07 -8.40
CA TRP A 109 -21.75 -1.19 -9.66
C TRP A 109 -21.23 -2.61 -9.91
N GLU A 110 -20.74 -3.29 -8.85
CA GLU A 110 -20.31 -4.68 -8.96
C GLU A 110 -21.46 -5.60 -9.37
N GLN A 111 -22.64 -5.42 -8.76
CA GLN A 111 -23.87 -6.15 -9.11
C GLN A 111 -24.31 -5.89 -10.55
N ASP A 112 -24.28 -4.65 -10.98
CA ASP A 112 -24.69 -4.28 -12.35
C ASP A 112 -23.73 -4.82 -13.41
N LEU A 113 -22.41 -4.85 -13.12
CA LEU A 113 -21.40 -5.31 -14.06
C LEU A 113 -21.31 -6.84 -14.15
N PHE A 114 -21.47 -7.55 -13.03
CA PHE A 114 -21.21 -9.00 -12.97
C PHE A 114 -22.48 -9.82 -12.71
N GLY A 115 -23.62 -9.19 -12.42
CA GLY A 115 -24.86 -9.87 -12.04
C GLY A 115 -24.82 -10.57 -10.68
N CYS A 116 -23.73 -10.41 -9.93
CA CYS A 116 -23.52 -11.04 -8.63
C CYS A 116 -22.48 -10.26 -7.81
N GLN A 117 -22.23 -10.70 -6.58
CA GLN A 117 -21.13 -10.23 -5.73
C GLN A 117 -19.98 -11.26 -5.76
N PRO A 118 -18.94 -11.10 -6.60
CA PRO A 118 -17.83 -12.06 -6.71
C PRO A 118 -17.15 -12.36 -5.37
N ALA A 119 -16.95 -11.35 -4.53
CA ALA A 119 -16.35 -11.52 -3.20
C ALA A 119 -17.16 -12.47 -2.30
N LEU A 120 -18.49 -12.52 -2.45
CA LEU A 120 -19.35 -13.43 -1.71
C LEU A 120 -19.32 -14.87 -2.23
N LEU A 121 -19.08 -15.04 -3.53
CA LEU A 121 -19.20 -16.34 -4.23
C LEU A 121 -17.88 -17.06 -4.39
N PHE A 122 -16.75 -16.35 -4.45
CA PHE A 122 -15.48 -16.92 -4.85
C PHE A 122 -15.01 -18.02 -3.89
N ALA A 123 -15.01 -17.77 -2.59
CA ALA A 123 -14.63 -18.78 -1.61
C ALA A 123 -15.59 -19.98 -1.58
N LYS A 124 -16.89 -19.76 -1.84
CA LYS A 124 -17.88 -20.84 -1.96
C LYS A 124 -17.67 -21.71 -3.21
N ALA A 125 -17.20 -21.11 -4.31
CA ALA A 125 -16.90 -21.83 -5.54
C ALA A 125 -15.62 -22.67 -5.44
N LEU A 126 -14.66 -22.27 -4.61
CA LEU A 126 -13.37 -22.95 -4.41
C LEU A 126 -13.12 -23.25 -2.91
N PRO A 127 -13.89 -24.13 -2.28
CA PRO A 127 -13.87 -24.32 -0.82
C PRO A 127 -12.73 -25.22 -0.32
N TRP A 128 -11.83 -25.67 -1.20
CA TRP A 128 -10.78 -26.63 -0.84
C TRP A 128 -9.72 -26.00 0.05
N ALA A 129 -9.32 -26.69 1.12
CA ALA A 129 -8.33 -26.22 2.09
C ALA A 129 -7.02 -25.75 1.43
N VAL A 130 -6.51 -26.47 0.44
CA VAL A 130 -5.29 -26.09 -0.28
C VAL A 130 -5.46 -24.75 -1.02
N VAL A 131 -6.60 -24.55 -1.67
CA VAL A 131 -6.86 -23.29 -2.38
C VAL A 131 -7.01 -22.13 -1.39
N SER A 132 -7.73 -22.35 -0.30
CA SER A 132 -7.89 -21.35 0.77
C SER A 132 -6.54 -20.92 1.34
N GLU A 133 -5.65 -21.86 1.66
CA GLU A 133 -4.31 -21.56 2.17
C GLU A 133 -3.43 -20.86 1.12
N LEU A 134 -3.52 -21.22 -0.16
CA LEU A 134 -2.80 -20.52 -1.22
C LEU A 134 -3.29 -19.07 -1.40
N MET A 135 -4.60 -18.82 -1.24
CA MET A 135 -5.15 -17.47 -1.26
C MET A 135 -4.66 -16.67 -0.05
N SER A 136 -4.76 -17.24 1.16
CA SER A 136 -4.25 -16.59 2.38
C SER A 136 -2.75 -16.32 2.30
N MET A 137 -1.96 -17.28 1.78
CA MET A 137 -0.53 -17.09 1.50
C MET A 137 -0.31 -15.93 0.51
N GLY A 138 -1.08 -15.89 -0.58
CA GLY A 138 -1.00 -14.81 -1.57
C GLY A 138 -1.20 -13.43 -0.93
N TYR A 139 -2.23 -13.28 -0.10
CA TYR A 139 -2.50 -12.03 0.61
C TYR A 139 -1.37 -11.65 1.58
N PHE A 140 -0.89 -12.63 2.36
CA PHE A 140 0.23 -12.45 3.28
C PHE A 140 1.51 -11.98 2.55
N MET A 141 1.75 -12.44 1.31
CA MET A 141 2.95 -12.11 0.53
C MET A 141 3.04 -10.64 0.12
N TYR A 142 2.04 -9.82 0.37
CA TYR A 142 2.05 -8.39 0.07
C TYR A 142 3.27 -7.66 0.64
N TYR A 143 3.47 -7.71 1.95
CA TYR A 143 4.62 -7.06 2.61
C TYR A 143 5.96 -7.71 2.26
N PRO A 144 6.11 -9.05 2.24
CA PRO A 144 7.31 -9.71 1.74
C PRO A 144 7.71 -9.30 0.32
N MET A 145 6.76 -9.12 -0.60
CA MET A 145 7.05 -8.67 -1.97
C MET A 145 7.62 -7.24 -1.98
N ILE A 146 7.03 -6.32 -1.24
CA ILE A 146 7.52 -4.94 -1.12
C ILE A 146 8.92 -4.92 -0.53
N ALA A 147 9.15 -5.68 0.55
CA ALA A 147 10.46 -5.78 1.20
C ALA A 147 11.51 -6.37 0.24
N LEU A 148 11.18 -7.46 -0.46
CA LEU A 148 12.07 -8.12 -1.41
C LEU A 148 12.51 -7.16 -2.54
N VAL A 149 11.56 -6.42 -3.13
CA VAL A 149 11.88 -5.44 -4.19
C VAL A 149 12.72 -4.30 -3.64
N SER A 150 12.39 -3.78 -2.46
CA SER A 150 13.15 -2.72 -1.80
C SER A 150 14.59 -3.15 -1.54
N PHE A 151 14.80 -4.32 -0.94
CA PHE A 151 16.13 -4.87 -0.70
C PHE A 151 16.90 -5.16 -1.98
N TYR A 152 16.21 -5.69 -3.00
CA TYR A 152 16.84 -5.91 -4.31
C TYR A 152 17.43 -4.61 -4.88
N TYR A 153 16.66 -3.52 -4.87
CA TYR A 153 17.16 -2.24 -5.33
C TYR A 153 18.30 -1.71 -4.45
N PHE A 154 18.22 -1.81 -3.13
CA PHE A 154 19.29 -1.38 -2.24
C PHE A 154 20.61 -2.12 -2.44
N PHE A 155 20.55 -3.43 -2.63
CA PHE A 155 21.77 -4.23 -2.68
C PHE A 155 22.34 -4.39 -4.09
N TYR A 156 21.47 -4.46 -5.12
CA TYR A 156 21.89 -4.77 -6.48
C TYR A 156 21.72 -3.62 -7.48
N ARG A 157 20.83 -2.65 -7.17
CA ARG A 157 20.53 -1.49 -8.05
C ARG A 157 20.58 -0.18 -7.27
N TYR A 158 21.57 0.00 -6.42
CA TYR A 158 21.69 1.12 -5.48
C TYR A 158 21.42 2.51 -6.11
N TYR A 159 21.96 2.75 -7.32
CA TYR A 159 21.80 4.05 -8.01
C TYR A 159 20.35 4.33 -8.44
N GLU A 160 19.53 3.31 -8.55
CA GLU A 160 18.10 3.42 -8.85
C GLU A 160 17.21 3.26 -7.60
N ALA A 161 17.81 2.95 -6.45
CA ALA A 161 17.05 2.65 -5.23
C ALA A 161 16.20 3.85 -4.75
N GLU A 162 16.71 5.08 -4.84
CA GLU A 162 15.94 6.28 -4.51
C GLU A 162 14.74 6.44 -5.45
N ARG A 163 14.92 6.16 -6.73
CA ARG A 163 13.84 6.22 -7.73
C ARG A 163 12.79 5.15 -7.47
N ALA A 164 13.21 3.90 -7.22
CA ALA A 164 12.29 2.82 -6.91
C ALA A 164 11.48 3.10 -5.63
N ALA A 165 12.15 3.58 -4.58
CA ALA A 165 11.49 3.99 -3.34
C ALA A 165 10.54 5.18 -3.55
N PHE A 166 10.92 6.17 -4.37
CA PHE A 166 10.05 7.28 -4.76
C PHE A 166 8.78 6.77 -5.45
N VAL A 167 8.91 5.85 -6.42
CA VAL A 167 7.76 5.29 -7.14
C VAL A 167 6.84 4.54 -6.17
N MET A 168 7.37 3.66 -5.32
CA MET A 168 6.57 2.91 -4.34
C MET A 168 5.88 3.84 -3.33
N LEU A 169 6.63 4.71 -2.68
CA LEU A 169 6.10 5.59 -1.64
C LEU A 169 5.05 6.56 -2.18
N THR A 170 5.30 7.17 -3.35
CA THR A 170 4.35 8.08 -3.98
C THR A 170 3.07 7.36 -4.37
N SER A 171 3.17 6.11 -4.83
CA SER A 171 1.99 5.29 -5.14
C SER A 171 1.14 5.04 -3.90
N PHE A 172 1.75 4.71 -2.76
CA PHE A 172 1.02 4.59 -1.49
C PHE A 172 0.31 5.88 -1.12
N PHE A 173 0.95 7.03 -1.21
CA PHE A 173 0.30 8.30 -0.87
C PHE A 173 -0.81 8.68 -1.85
N ILE A 174 -0.71 8.29 -3.14
CA ILE A 174 -1.81 8.47 -4.09
C ILE A 174 -3.01 7.61 -3.64
N TYR A 175 -2.80 6.34 -3.28
CA TYR A 175 -3.86 5.48 -2.76
C TYR A 175 -4.44 6.02 -1.46
N TYR A 176 -3.62 6.43 -0.51
CA TYR A 176 -4.08 7.02 0.76
C TYR A 176 -4.88 8.30 0.55
N PHE A 177 -4.49 9.12 -0.41
CA PHE A 177 -5.27 10.30 -0.80
C PHE A 177 -6.66 9.89 -1.32
N ILE A 178 -6.73 8.89 -2.20
CA ILE A 178 -8.02 8.38 -2.69
C ILE A 178 -8.85 7.83 -1.52
N TYR A 179 -8.26 7.05 -0.61
CA TYR A 179 -8.98 6.49 0.55
C TYR A 179 -9.57 7.55 1.47
N ILE A 180 -8.92 8.69 1.63
CA ILE A 180 -9.46 9.79 2.43
C ILE A 180 -10.74 10.35 1.81
N TYR A 181 -10.77 10.57 0.50
CA TYR A 181 -11.86 11.27 -0.17
C TYR A 181 -12.89 10.35 -0.84
N VAL A 182 -12.59 9.07 -0.95
CA VAL A 182 -13.48 8.03 -1.49
C VAL A 182 -13.58 6.90 -0.47
N PRO A 183 -14.37 7.10 0.62
CA PRO A 183 -14.43 6.16 1.73
C PRO A 183 -15.22 4.90 1.35
N VAL A 184 -14.50 3.82 1.08
CA VAL A 184 -15.04 2.48 0.82
C VAL A 184 -14.41 1.52 1.83
N ALA A 185 -15.24 0.85 2.62
CA ALA A 185 -14.80 -0.07 3.67
C ALA A 185 -14.45 -1.46 3.12
N GLY A 186 -15.14 -1.88 2.07
CA GLY A 186 -14.99 -3.17 1.42
C GLY A 186 -15.95 -4.25 1.92
N PRO A 187 -16.04 -5.37 1.16
CA PRO A 187 -17.03 -6.42 1.40
C PRO A 187 -17.02 -6.98 2.82
N THR A 188 -15.84 -7.19 3.41
CA THR A 188 -15.72 -7.79 4.76
C THR A 188 -16.45 -6.97 5.83
N PHE A 189 -16.45 -5.63 5.73
CA PHE A 189 -17.15 -4.73 6.63
C PHE A 189 -18.57 -4.45 6.18
N TYR A 190 -18.76 -4.14 4.90
CA TYR A 190 -20.07 -3.74 4.39
C TYR A 190 -21.08 -4.90 4.42
N PHE A 191 -20.65 -6.12 4.06
CA PHE A 191 -21.53 -7.29 4.09
C PHE A 191 -21.89 -7.72 5.52
N ASP A 192 -21.00 -7.49 6.49
CA ASP A 192 -21.31 -7.70 7.91
C ASP A 192 -22.38 -6.70 8.38
N ALA A 193 -22.19 -5.44 8.07
CA ALA A 193 -23.08 -4.37 8.49
C ALA A 193 -24.50 -4.46 7.90
N VAL A 194 -24.60 -4.86 6.63
CA VAL A 194 -25.88 -5.00 5.92
C VAL A 194 -26.54 -6.35 6.17
N GLY A 195 -25.73 -7.38 6.34
CA GLY A 195 -26.15 -8.78 6.43
C GLY A 195 -26.17 -9.50 5.08
N ILE A 196 -25.63 -10.72 5.07
CA ILE A 196 -25.45 -11.55 3.87
C ILE A 196 -26.77 -11.80 3.14
N SER A 197 -27.91 -11.93 3.87
CA SER A 197 -29.23 -12.15 3.28
C SER A 197 -29.69 -10.99 2.40
N GLU A 198 -29.41 -9.75 2.80
CA GLU A 198 -29.79 -8.57 2.02
C GLU A 198 -28.86 -8.40 0.82
N ILE A 199 -27.55 -8.60 1.02
CA ILE A 199 -26.57 -8.58 -0.06
C ILE A 199 -26.92 -9.59 -1.16
N THR A 200 -27.34 -10.80 -0.80
CA THR A 200 -27.73 -11.82 -1.79
C THR A 200 -29.02 -11.49 -2.55
N LYS A 201 -29.87 -10.62 -2.00
CA LYS A 201 -31.05 -10.08 -2.69
C LYS A 201 -30.73 -8.89 -3.59
N GLY A 202 -29.49 -8.42 -3.60
CA GLY A 202 -29.08 -7.21 -4.34
C GLY A 202 -29.49 -5.91 -3.64
N ILE A 203 -29.66 -5.93 -2.32
CA ILE A 203 -30.03 -4.75 -1.52
C ILE A 203 -28.78 -4.13 -0.91
N PHE A 204 -28.45 -2.92 -1.31
CA PHE A 204 -27.24 -2.19 -0.91
C PHE A 204 -27.61 -0.82 -0.28
N PRO A 205 -27.97 -0.77 1.00
CA PRO A 205 -28.33 0.49 1.66
C PRO A 205 -27.13 1.38 1.91
N ALA A 206 -27.33 2.70 1.83
CA ALA A 206 -26.31 3.65 2.25
C ALA A 206 -26.17 3.64 3.79
N LEU A 207 -24.97 3.42 4.29
CA LEU A 207 -24.70 3.32 5.72
C LEU A 207 -24.25 4.65 6.35
N GLY A 208 -24.00 5.69 5.55
CA GLY A 208 -23.61 7.02 6.04
C GLY A 208 -22.35 7.00 6.89
N ASP A 209 -22.50 7.28 8.18
CA ASP A 209 -21.42 7.35 9.18
C ASP A 209 -21.29 6.12 10.08
N TYR A 210 -21.97 5.01 9.73
CA TYR A 210 -22.00 3.77 10.52
C TYR A 210 -20.60 3.29 10.92
N PHE A 211 -19.64 3.30 10.00
CA PHE A 211 -18.27 2.86 10.23
C PHE A 211 -17.44 3.81 11.10
N ASN A 212 -17.97 4.96 11.51
CA ASN A 212 -17.32 5.82 12.48
C ASN A 212 -17.26 5.20 13.89
N THR A 213 -18.17 4.29 14.18
CA THR A 213 -18.30 3.65 15.49
C THR A 213 -18.33 2.12 15.45
N HIS A 214 -18.54 1.53 14.27
CA HIS A 214 -18.63 0.08 14.08
C HIS A 214 -17.49 -0.40 13.19
N THR A 215 -16.64 -1.26 13.77
CA THR A 215 -15.46 -1.80 13.10
C THR A 215 -15.48 -3.33 12.98
N ASN A 216 -16.63 -3.93 13.24
CA ASN A 216 -16.82 -5.38 13.08
C ASN A 216 -16.71 -5.76 11.62
N CYS A 217 -16.19 -6.95 11.35
CA CYS A 217 -16.06 -7.48 10.00
C CYS A 217 -16.33 -8.99 9.98
N LEU A 218 -16.66 -9.49 8.80
CA LEU A 218 -16.80 -10.93 8.58
C LEU A 218 -15.47 -11.65 8.83
N PRO A 219 -15.49 -12.87 9.39
CA PRO A 219 -14.30 -13.72 9.41
C PRO A 219 -13.86 -14.04 7.97
N THR A 220 -12.58 -14.22 7.77
CA THR A 220 -12.05 -14.64 6.45
C THR A 220 -12.67 -15.98 6.06
N PRO A 221 -13.26 -16.11 4.87
CA PRO A 221 -13.88 -17.36 4.45
C PRO A 221 -12.83 -18.42 4.10
N GLY A 222 -13.24 -19.70 4.16
CA GLY A 222 -12.44 -20.84 3.74
C GLY A 222 -11.92 -21.67 4.89
N TYR A 223 -10.74 -22.29 4.71
CA TYR A 223 -10.13 -23.17 5.70
C TYR A 223 -9.46 -22.42 6.83
N THR A 224 -9.90 -22.65 8.08
CA THR A 224 -9.54 -21.84 9.25
C THR A 224 -8.32 -22.34 10.02
N ASP A 225 -7.92 -23.60 9.84
CA ASP A 225 -6.83 -24.22 10.61
C ASP A 225 -5.45 -24.04 9.92
N GLY A 226 -5.41 -23.26 8.86
CA GLY A 226 -4.22 -23.01 8.08
C GLY A 226 -3.27 -21.99 8.70
N ILE A 227 -1.97 -22.13 8.45
CA ILE A 227 -0.93 -21.21 8.96
C ILE A 227 -1.11 -19.82 8.35
N PHE A 228 -1.33 -19.73 7.03
CA PHE A 228 -1.49 -18.44 6.36
C PHE A 228 -2.83 -17.80 6.69
N TYR A 229 -3.88 -18.60 6.92
CA TYR A 229 -5.14 -18.09 7.42
C TYR A 229 -4.95 -17.36 8.75
N GLN A 230 -4.25 -17.96 9.71
CA GLN A 230 -4.00 -17.36 11.02
C GLN A 230 -3.17 -16.07 10.90
N LEU A 231 -2.15 -16.06 10.05
CA LEU A 231 -1.35 -14.85 9.79
C LEU A 231 -2.17 -13.71 9.18
N VAL A 232 -3.15 -14.01 8.34
CA VAL A 232 -4.08 -13.01 7.79
C VAL A 232 -5.01 -12.49 8.88
N GLU A 233 -5.61 -13.37 9.69
CA GLU A 233 -6.49 -12.98 10.80
C GLU A 233 -5.74 -12.15 11.86
N ASP A 234 -4.50 -12.52 12.20
CA ASP A 234 -3.66 -11.74 13.11
C ASP A 234 -3.39 -10.34 12.57
N ALA A 235 -3.12 -10.23 11.26
CA ALA A 235 -2.91 -8.94 10.60
C ALA A 235 -4.19 -8.09 10.60
N LYS A 236 -5.37 -8.69 10.34
CA LYS A 236 -6.67 -8.03 10.44
C LYS A 236 -6.91 -7.51 11.85
N ASN A 237 -6.74 -8.36 12.86
CA ASN A 237 -6.94 -8.00 14.26
C ASN A 237 -5.97 -6.91 14.75
N ALA A 238 -4.76 -6.85 14.19
CA ALA A 238 -3.74 -5.87 14.57
C ALA A 238 -4.05 -4.45 14.10
N GLY A 239 -4.79 -4.25 12.99
CA GLY A 239 -4.92 -2.88 12.50
C GLY A 239 -5.84 -2.65 11.32
N GLU A 240 -6.62 -3.64 10.87
CA GLU A 240 -7.56 -3.40 9.79
C GLU A 240 -8.69 -2.45 10.22
N ARG A 241 -9.04 -1.52 9.37
CA ARG A 241 -10.06 -0.51 9.60
C ARG A 241 -11.06 -0.49 8.43
N PRO A 242 -12.34 -0.12 8.67
CA PRO A 242 -13.34 -0.02 7.61
C PRO A 242 -13.07 1.17 6.66
N THR A 243 -12.00 1.05 5.92
CA THR A 243 -11.50 2.03 4.95
C THR A 243 -10.60 1.34 3.92
N ALA A 244 -10.21 2.08 2.89
CA ALA A 244 -9.13 1.69 1.98
C ALA A 244 -9.44 0.51 1.04
N ALA A 245 -10.71 0.27 0.71
CA ALA A 245 -11.01 -0.76 -0.27
C ALA A 245 -10.78 -0.29 -1.72
N PHE A 246 -11.19 0.92 -2.09
CA PHE A 246 -11.09 1.38 -3.48
C PHE A 246 -10.06 2.51 -3.70
N PRO A 247 -9.21 2.37 -4.74
CA PRO A 247 -8.86 1.15 -5.46
C PRO A 247 -7.96 0.24 -4.63
N SER A 248 -7.90 -1.07 -4.92
CA SER A 248 -7.07 -1.99 -4.12
C SER A 248 -5.58 -1.63 -4.18
N SER A 249 -5.02 -1.15 -3.06
CA SER A 249 -3.57 -0.94 -2.96
C SER A 249 -2.78 -2.24 -2.89
N HIS A 250 -3.39 -3.33 -2.42
CA HIS A 250 -2.78 -4.65 -2.45
C HIS A 250 -2.45 -5.08 -3.88
N VAL A 251 -3.42 -5.00 -4.79
CA VAL A 251 -3.20 -5.25 -6.22
C VAL A 251 -2.32 -4.17 -6.83
N GLY A 252 -2.57 -2.90 -6.50
CA GLY A 252 -1.87 -1.77 -7.09
C GLY A 252 -0.38 -1.74 -6.79
N VAL A 253 0.00 -1.76 -5.52
CA VAL A 253 1.42 -1.68 -5.12
C VAL A 253 2.18 -2.96 -5.49
N SER A 254 1.55 -4.15 -5.39
CA SER A 254 2.20 -5.38 -5.86
C SER A 254 2.41 -5.37 -7.38
N THR A 255 1.48 -4.81 -8.17
CA THR A 255 1.70 -4.57 -9.60
C THR A 255 2.90 -3.65 -9.85
N ILE A 256 3.02 -2.55 -9.10
CA ILE A 256 4.17 -1.65 -9.18
C ILE A 256 5.47 -2.39 -8.81
N CYS A 257 5.47 -3.24 -7.81
CA CYS A 257 6.60 -4.09 -7.48
C CYS A 257 7.00 -4.99 -8.65
N MET A 258 6.04 -5.64 -9.32
CA MET A 258 6.30 -6.47 -10.50
C MET A 258 6.86 -5.65 -11.67
N LEU A 259 6.32 -4.45 -11.91
CA LEU A 259 6.81 -3.53 -12.95
C LEU A 259 8.23 -3.02 -12.65
N LEU A 260 8.56 -2.75 -11.39
CA LEU A 260 9.92 -2.39 -10.98
C LEU A 260 10.90 -3.55 -11.19
N VAL A 261 10.53 -4.78 -10.86
CA VAL A 261 11.36 -5.97 -11.12
C VAL A 261 11.55 -6.20 -12.63
N TRP A 262 10.49 -6.01 -13.41
CA TRP A 262 10.56 -6.06 -14.87
C TRP A 262 11.51 -4.98 -15.43
N HIS A 263 11.40 -3.74 -14.96
CA HIS A 263 12.29 -2.63 -15.31
C HIS A 263 13.77 -2.94 -14.99
N ALA A 264 14.01 -3.56 -13.84
CA ALA A 264 15.36 -3.98 -13.44
C ALA A 264 15.93 -5.10 -14.32
N GLY A 265 15.14 -5.71 -15.20
CA GLY A 265 15.56 -6.80 -16.08
C GLY A 265 15.83 -8.13 -15.39
N ASN A 266 15.42 -8.29 -14.12
CA ASN A 266 15.64 -9.52 -13.37
C ASN A 266 14.52 -10.53 -13.63
N ARG A 267 14.61 -11.26 -14.74
CA ARG A 267 13.59 -12.24 -15.14
C ARG A 267 13.42 -13.37 -14.13
N LYS A 268 14.50 -13.81 -13.46
CA LYS A 268 14.41 -14.88 -12.44
C LYS A 268 13.54 -14.44 -11.28
N MET A 269 13.80 -13.26 -10.73
CA MET A 269 13.00 -12.69 -9.65
C MET A 269 11.54 -12.47 -10.09
N LEU A 270 11.32 -11.99 -11.31
CA LEU A 270 10.00 -11.80 -11.89
C LEU A 270 9.19 -13.10 -11.90
N TYR A 271 9.77 -14.20 -12.41
CA TYR A 271 9.10 -15.50 -12.48
C TYR A 271 8.87 -16.12 -11.10
N VAL A 272 9.78 -15.91 -10.15
CA VAL A 272 9.59 -16.38 -8.76
C VAL A 272 8.46 -15.61 -8.07
N MET A 273 8.34 -14.30 -8.29
CA MET A 273 7.31 -13.47 -7.68
C MET A 273 5.93 -13.63 -8.35
N LEU A 274 5.89 -14.03 -9.62
CA LEU A 274 4.65 -14.08 -10.42
C LEU A 274 3.54 -14.93 -9.79
N PRO A 275 3.76 -16.17 -9.33
CA PRO A 275 2.70 -16.96 -8.70
C PRO A 275 2.17 -16.29 -7.42
N PHE A 276 3.01 -15.74 -6.58
CA PHE A 276 2.58 -15.01 -5.38
C PHE A 276 1.76 -13.78 -5.72
N TYR A 277 2.15 -13.04 -6.75
CA TYR A 277 1.39 -11.90 -7.25
C TYR A 277 0.01 -12.30 -7.78
N ILE A 278 -0.09 -13.41 -8.53
CA ILE A 278 -1.38 -13.92 -9.03
C ILE A 278 -2.28 -14.31 -7.85
N PHE A 279 -1.76 -15.09 -6.91
CA PHE A 279 -2.53 -15.47 -5.73
C PHE A 279 -2.91 -14.27 -4.89
N LEU A 280 -2.06 -13.25 -4.76
CA LEU A 280 -2.39 -12.01 -4.06
C LEU A 280 -3.57 -11.29 -4.73
N CYS A 281 -3.54 -11.12 -6.05
CA CYS A 281 -4.63 -10.46 -6.77
C CYS A 281 -5.96 -11.20 -6.60
N LEU A 282 -5.94 -12.53 -6.67
CA LEU A 282 -7.14 -13.36 -6.46
C LEU A 282 -7.59 -13.36 -4.99
N ALA A 283 -6.63 -13.38 -4.08
CA ALA A 283 -6.88 -13.43 -2.65
C ALA A 283 -7.68 -12.21 -2.15
N THR A 284 -7.44 -11.03 -2.71
CA THR A 284 -8.16 -9.81 -2.29
C THR A 284 -9.68 -9.96 -2.39
N ILE A 285 -10.15 -10.68 -3.42
CA ILE A 285 -11.57 -10.98 -3.62
C ILE A 285 -11.97 -12.21 -2.80
N TYR A 286 -11.13 -13.26 -2.79
CA TYR A 286 -11.43 -14.53 -2.11
C TYR A 286 -11.66 -14.36 -0.61
N ILE A 287 -10.82 -13.56 0.06
CA ILE A 287 -10.94 -13.27 1.51
C ILE A 287 -11.92 -12.13 1.83
N GLN A 288 -12.62 -11.61 0.82
CA GLN A 288 -13.60 -10.52 0.94
C GLN A 288 -13.01 -9.16 1.36
N ALA A 289 -11.70 -8.95 1.22
CA ALA A 289 -11.08 -7.66 1.53
C ALA A 289 -11.48 -6.57 0.52
N HIS A 290 -11.71 -6.94 -0.75
CA HIS A 290 -12.01 -6.02 -1.85
C HIS A 290 -13.13 -6.52 -2.75
N TYR A 291 -13.88 -5.59 -3.34
CA TYR A 291 -14.71 -5.85 -4.51
C TYR A 291 -13.81 -6.22 -5.72
N LEU A 292 -14.33 -6.97 -6.69
CA LEU A 292 -13.57 -7.26 -7.92
C LEU A 292 -13.24 -5.98 -8.69
N ILE A 293 -14.17 -5.00 -8.69
CA ILE A 293 -13.92 -3.69 -9.31
C ILE A 293 -12.76 -2.94 -8.64
N ASP A 294 -12.54 -3.10 -7.33
CA ASP A 294 -11.41 -2.48 -6.63
C ASP A 294 -10.09 -3.07 -7.12
N ALA A 295 -10.05 -4.40 -7.31
CA ALA A 295 -8.88 -5.09 -7.82
C ALA A 295 -8.55 -4.69 -9.26
N ILE A 296 -9.56 -4.59 -10.13
CA ILE A 296 -9.41 -4.13 -11.52
C ILE A 296 -8.91 -2.68 -11.53
N ALA A 297 -9.52 -1.80 -10.74
CA ALA A 297 -9.11 -0.41 -10.62
C ALA A 297 -7.68 -0.28 -10.06
N GLY A 298 -7.33 -1.13 -9.08
CA GLY A 298 -5.99 -1.23 -8.54
C GLY A 298 -4.95 -1.58 -9.59
N LEU A 299 -5.24 -2.58 -10.44
CA LEU A 299 -4.35 -2.97 -11.54
C LEU A 299 -4.18 -1.84 -12.56
N ILE A 300 -5.29 -1.24 -13.03
CA ILE A 300 -5.25 -0.18 -14.05
C ILE A 300 -4.54 1.05 -13.51
N SER A 301 -4.91 1.51 -12.30
CA SER A 301 -4.27 2.68 -11.68
C SER A 301 -2.78 2.47 -11.44
N ALA A 302 -2.36 1.28 -11.03
CA ALA A 302 -0.94 0.95 -10.83
C ALA A 302 -0.11 1.12 -12.10
N VAL A 303 -0.63 0.65 -13.25
CA VAL A 303 0.06 0.81 -14.54
C VAL A 303 0.20 2.29 -14.89
N VAL A 304 -0.89 3.07 -14.76
CA VAL A 304 -0.89 4.51 -15.04
C VAL A 304 0.07 5.25 -14.10
N ILE A 305 -0.03 5.01 -12.79
CA ILE A 305 0.81 5.64 -11.76
C ILE A 305 2.29 5.28 -12.01
N TYR A 306 2.59 4.01 -12.28
CA TYR A 306 3.95 3.57 -12.53
C TYR A 306 4.59 4.32 -13.70
N PHE A 307 3.95 4.35 -14.87
CA PHE A 307 4.51 5.03 -16.04
C PHE A 307 4.61 6.53 -15.84
N ALA A 308 3.64 7.16 -15.19
CA ALA A 308 3.68 8.59 -14.87
C ALA A 308 4.86 8.91 -13.93
N LEU A 309 5.02 8.16 -12.83
CA LEU A 309 6.11 8.39 -11.88
C LEU A 309 7.49 8.06 -12.46
N MET A 310 7.58 7.02 -13.29
CA MET A 310 8.81 6.69 -14.01
C MET A 310 9.20 7.77 -15.03
N ALA A 311 8.22 8.43 -15.64
CA ALA A 311 8.49 9.57 -16.56
C ALA A 311 9.00 10.79 -15.79
N VAL A 312 8.33 11.15 -14.68
CA VAL A 312 8.70 12.31 -13.84
C VAL A 312 10.07 12.10 -13.18
N SER A 313 10.39 10.87 -12.79
CA SER A 313 11.63 10.55 -12.06
C SER A 313 12.85 10.25 -12.95
N LYS A 314 12.79 10.51 -14.24
CA LYS A 314 13.93 10.24 -15.16
C LYS A 314 15.24 10.92 -14.72
N GLY A 315 15.18 12.13 -14.18
CA GLY A 315 16.34 12.88 -13.71
C GLY A 315 16.89 12.44 -12.34
N MET A 316 16.23 11.48 -11.66
CA MET A 316 16.65 11.01 -10.33
C MET A 316 17.74 9.94 -10.37
N ILE A 317 18.08 9.42 -11.56
CA ILE A 317 19.19 8.49 -11.72
C ILE A 317 20.47 9.29 -11.50
N GLU A 318 21.22 8.96 -10.46
CA GLU A 318 22.52 9.59 -10.23
C GLU A 318 23.44 9.26 -11.40
N HIS A 319 23.78 10.27 -12.21
CA HIS A 319 24.78 10.16 -13.26
C HIS A 319 26.16 9.97 -12.61
N HIS A 320 26.49 8.74 -12.28
CA HIS A 320 27.87 8.38 -12.07
C HIS A 320 28.47 8.09 -13.44
N THR A 321 29.42 8.92 -13.84
CA THR A 321 30.35 8.62 -14.95
C THR A 321 30.93 7.23 -14.70
N PRO A 322 30.77 6.28 -15.62
CA PRO A 322 31.20 4.91 -15.39
C PRO A 322 32.70 4.81 -15.53
N SER A 323 33.44 4.94 -14.41
CA SER A 323 34.75 4.31 -14.34
C SER A 323 34.52 2.88 -13.87
N SER A 324 34.67 1.95 -14.78
CA SER A 324 34.53 0.50 -14.63
C SER A 324 33.12 -0.07 -14.71
N ARG A 325 32.77 -0.49 -15.94
CA ARG A 325 31.76 -1.53 -16.17
C ARG A 325 32.22 -2.83 -15.53
N LEU A 326 31.73 -3.14 -14.35
CA LEU A 326 31.67 -4.53 -13.90
C LEU A 326 30.52 -5.21 -14.66
N ARG A 327 30.87 -5.81 -15.81
CA ARG A 327 30.06 -6.82 -16.47
C ARG A 327 30.01 -8.02 -15.54
N PHE A 328 28.89 -8.23 -14.86
CA PHE A 328 28.54 -9.58 -14.39
C PHE A 328 27.77 -10.27 -15.52
N ARG A 329 28.42 -11.28 -16.08
CA ARG A 329 27.81 -12.29 -16.96
C ARG A 329 26.85 -13.17 -16.17
#